data_4d1aca260171c0e42a3ed0082c9ed2fa
#
_entry.id   4d1aca260171c0e42a3ed0082c9ed2fa
#
_cell.length_a   1.000
_cell.length_b   1.000
_cell.length_c   1.000
_cell.angle_alpha   90.00
_cell.angle_beta   90.00
_cell.angle_gamma   90.00
#
_symmetry.space_group_name_H-M   'P 1'
#
loop_
_entity.id
_entity.type
_entity.pdbx_description
1 polymer ?
#
loop_
_entity_poly.entity_id
_entity_poly.type
_entity_poly.pdbx_seq_one_letter_code
_entity_poly.pdbx_strand_id
1 'polypeptide(L)'
;MEMNFLTLYLLPLIVGWVLDLVFGDPEKLPHPVVLFGKLIAKGERLLNRGSWRRTKGALLAIGLVAATVATTWALLQLADAIYIIIGVAARAILVFYCLAGTTLVKEVRDVFLALDRSLDEGRRQVARIVGRDTSELTREEVQKAALETLAENLSDGVVAPLFWYAIGGVPAMMGYKMVNTLDSMIAYHSPRYLRFGTVAARMDDVANYLPARITALLMILVACRPRLTGFVVKYGGCHASPNSGWPEAALAGILGCRFGGPHKYFGEMFDKPFIGDTDRELTTGDMLRAVAINRRTEIIAVAIAAVVPCFF
;
A
#
# COMPACT_ATOMS: atom_id res chain seq x y z
N MET A 1 -33.39 0.25 -2.40
CA MET A 1 -32.01 0.71 -2.70
C MET A 1 -31.23 0.97 -1.40
N GLU A 2 -31.77 1.70 -0.45
CA GLU A 2 -31.09 2.04 0.84
C GLU A 2 -30.70 0.82 1.69
N MET A 3 -31.58 -0.17 1.84
CA MET A 3 -31.30 -1.37 2.65
C MET A 3 -30.15 -2.21 2.08
N ASN A 4 -30.04 -2.31 0.75
CA ASN A 4 -28.94 -3.03 0.09
C ASN A 4 -27.60 -2.30 0.24
N PHE A 5 -27.59 -0.94 0.20
CA PHE A 5 -26.40 -0.14 0.41
C PHE A 5 -25.86 -0.31 1.83
N LEU A 6 -26.71 -0.14 2.85
CA LEU A 6 -26.29 -0.30 4.25
C LEU A 6 -25.78 -1.71 4.53
N THR A 7 -26.45 -2.73 4.03
CA THR A 7 -26.15 -4.14 4.37
C THR A 7 -24.98 -4.70 3.55
N LEU A 8 -24.92 -4.43 2.23
CA LEU A 8 -23.94 -5.06 1.34
C LEU A 8 -22.71 -4.20 1.08
N TYR A 9 -22.75 -2.91 1.41
CA TYR A 9 -21.65 -1.98 1.21
C TYR A 9 -21.12 -1.42 2.53
N LEU A 10 -21.91 -0.62 3.26
CA LEU A 10 -21.42 0.09 4.44
C LEU A 10 -21.03 -0.86 5.59
N LEU A 11 -21.89 -1.82 5.92
CA LEU A 11 -21.62 -2.74 7.04
C LEU A 11 -20.35 -3.59 6.82
N PRO A 12 -20.09 -4.22 5.65
CA PRO A 12 -18.84 -4.92 5.40
C PRO A 12 -17.60 -4.02 5.48
N LEU A 13 -17.69 -2.78 4.99
CA LEU A 13 -16.59 -1.81 5.07
C LEU A 13 -16.22 -1.53 6.52
N ILE A 14 -17.21 -1.16 7.34
CA ILE A 14 -16.97 -0.80 8.75
C ILE A 14 -16.49 -2.03 9.55
N VAL A 15 -17.13 -3.19 9.38
CA VAL A 15 -16.72 -4.41 10.08
C VAL A 15 -15.30 -4.83 9.67
N GLY A 16 -15.00 -4.84 8.37
CA GLY A 16 -13.66 -5.19 7.88
C GLY A 16 -12.58 -4.23 8.38
N TRP A 17 -12.85 -2.93 8.41
CA TRP A 17 -11.94 -1.94 8.97
C TRP A 17 -11.75 -2.10 10.48
N VAL A 18 -12.83 -2.34 11.24
CA VAL A 18 -12.73 -2.61 12.69
C VAL A 18 -11.92 -3.87 12.97
N LEU A 19 -12.06 -4.91 12.14
CA LEU A 19 -11.23 -6.12 12.24
C LEU A 19 -9.74 -5.80 12.02
N ASP A 20 -9.37 -4.95 11.02
CA ASP A 20 -7.99 -4.50 10.85
C ASP A 20 -7.49 -3.71 12.05
N LEU A 21 -8.32 -2.81 12.62
CA LEU A 21 -7.94 -2.04 13.80
C LEU A 21 -7.63 -2.92 15.03
N VAL A 22 -8.37 -4.03 15.20
CA VAL A 22 -8.26 -4.91 16.36
C VAL A 22 -7.17 -5.96 16.18
N PHE A 23 -7.13 -6.61 15.03
CA PHE A 23 -6.28 -7.80 14.81
C PHE A 23 -5.04 -7.50 13.97
N GLY A 24 -5.06 -6.46 13.12
CA GLY A 24 -4.06 -6.28 12.08
C GLY A 24 -4.03 -7.46 11.11
N ASP A 25 -2.93 -7.61 10.38
CA ASP A 25 -2.78 -8.68 9.40
C ASP A 25 -2.37 -10.00 10.08
N PRO A 26 -3.19 -11.06 10.06
CA PRO A 26 -2.93 -12.27 10.81
C PRO A 26 -1.89 -13.16 10.12
N GLU A 27 -0.68 -13.25 10.66
CA GLU A 27 0.43 -14.05 10.12
C GLU A 27 0.10 -15.57 9.98
N LYS A 28 -0.82 -16.10 10.79
CA LYS A 28 -1.12 -17.54 10.87
C LYS A 28 -2.33 -17.98 10.08
N LEU A 29 -3.14 -17.05 9.59
CA LEU A 29 -4.35 -17.38 8.83
C LEU A 29 -4.06 -17.43 7.31
N PRO A 30 -4.82 -18.26 6.55
CA PRO A 30 -4.73 -18.23 5.10
C PRO A 30 -5.03 -16.83 4.56
N HIS A 31 -4.05 -16.22 3.89
CA HIS A 31 -4.20 -14.86 3.37
C HIS A 31 -4.36 -14.87 1.84
N PRO A 32 -5.33 -14.14 1.26
CA PRO A 32 -5.53 -14.09 -0.19
C PRO A 32 -4.27 -13.68 -0.97
N VAL A 33 -3.46 -12.76 -0.43
CA VAL A 33 -2.19 -12.31 -1.04
C VAL A 33 -1.19 -13.46 -1.17
N VAL A 34 -1.20 -14.43 -0.25
CA VAL A 34 -0.35 -15.64 -0.36
C VAL A 34 -0.77 -16.50 -1.55
N LEU A 35 -2.10 -16.62 -1.79
CA LEU A 35 -2.62 -17.30 -2.98
C LEU A 35 -2.23 -16.54 -4.24
N PHE A 36 -2.37 -15.21 -4.25
CA PHE A 36 -1.94 -14.36 -5.35
C PHE A 36 -0.46 -14.56 -5.65
N GLY A 37 0.39 -14.52 -4.63
CA GLY A 37 1.82 -14.76 -4.79
C GLY A 37 2.15 -16.13 -5.41
N LYS A 38 1.44 -17.19 -4.99
CA LYS A 38 1.61 -18.54 -5.58
C LYS A 38 1.20 -18.58 -7.05
N LEU A 39 0.10 -17.93 -7.43
CA LEU A 39 -0.38 -17.85 -8.81
C LEU A 39 0.58 -17.06 -9.69
N ILE A 40 1.05 -15.90 -9.21
CA ILE A 40 2.02 -15.05 -9.90
C ILE A 40 3.33 -15.82 -10.10
N ALA A 41 3.88 -16.44 -9.06
CA ALA A 41 5.12 -17.22 -9.14
C ALA A 41 5.01 -18.44 -10.07
N LYS A 42 3.85 -19.10 -10.09
CA LYS A 42 3.58 -20.21 -11.04
C LYS A 42 3.52 -19.68 -12.47
N GLY A 43 2.79 -18.61 -12.72
CA GLY A 43 2.65 -17.98 -14.03
C GLY A 43 3.99 -17.44 -14.53
N GLU A 44 4.77 -16.78 -13.68
CA GLU A 44 6.11 -16.28 -13.99
C GLU A 44 7.04 -17.41 -14.41
N ARG A 45 7.13 -18.50 -13.64
CA ARG A 45 7.99 -19.66 -13.96
C ARG A 45 7.65 -20.29 -15.31
N LEU A 46 6.36 -20.31 -15.69
CA LEU A 46 5.91 -20.90 -16.95
C LEU A 46 6.13 -19.97 -18.15
N LEU A 47 5.83 -18.68 -17.99
CA LEU A 47 5.72 -17.73 -19.08
C LEU A 47 6.97 -16.85 -19.28
N ASN A 48 7.76 -16.59 -18.24
CA ASN A 48 8.94 -15.74 -18.32
C ASN A 48 10.16 -16.46 -18.94
N ARG A 49 9.94 -17.07 -20.11
CA ARG A 49 10.96 -17.83 -20.85
C ARG A 49 10.89 -17.50 -22.35
N GLY A 50 12.03 -17.59 -23.02
CA GLY A 50 12.14 -17.39 -24.46
C GLY A 50 11.78 -15.98 -24.93
N SER A 51 11.16 -15.89 -26.12
CA SER A 51 10.72 -14.62 -26.73
C SER A 51 9.36 -14.14 -26.18
N TRP A 52 8.99 -12.89 -26.52
CA TRP A 52 7.68 -12.30 -26.21
C TRP A 52 7.40 -12.14 -24.71
N ARG A 53 8.45 -11.98 -23.87
CA ARG A 53 8.29 -11.86 -22.40
C ARG A 53 7.33 -10.76 -21.99
N ARG A 54 7.38 -9.59 -22.66
CA ARG A 54 6.47 -8.46 -22.36
C ARG A 54 5.01 -8.81 -22.58
N THR A 55 4.69 -9.43 -23.73
CA THR A 55 3.32 -9.87 -24.05
C THR A 55 2.83 -10.94 -23.10
N LYS A 56 3.67 -11.92 -22.79
CA LYS A 56 3.35 -13.00 -21.83
C LYS A 56 3.11 -12.43 -20.42
N GLY A 57 3.93 -11.47 -19.98
CA GLY A 57 3.75 -10.77 -18.72
C GLY A 57 2.46 -9.96 -18.68
N ALA A 58 2.14 -9.28 -19.78
CA ALA A 58 0.87 -8.55 -19.92
C ALA A 58 -0.35 -9.47 -19.81
N LEU A 59 -0.33 -10.60 -20.55
CA LEU A 59 -1.40 -11.59 -20.49
C LEU A 59 -1.58 -12.19 -19.08
N LEU A 60 -0.45 -12.49 -18.40
CA LEU A 60 -0.49 -12.95 -17.02
C LEU A 60 -1.11 -11.89 -16.09
N ALA A 61 -0.62 -10.66 -16.15
CA ALA A 61 -1.08 -9.59 -15.26
C ALA A 61 -2.57 -9.28 -15.46
N ILE A 62 -2.97 -9.00 -16.71
CA ILE A 62 -4.37 -8.71 -17.04
C ILE A 62 -5.27 -9.90 -16.73
N GLY A 63 -4.83 -11.12 -17.07
CA GLY A 63 -5.59 -12.35 -16.82
C GLY A 63 -5.80 -12.61 -15.33
N LEU A 64 -4.77 -12.44 -14.49
CA LEU A 64 -4.89 -12.62 -13.03
C LEU A 64 -5.78 -11.56 -12.40
N VAL A 65 -5.68 -10.29 -12.81
CA VAL A 65 -6.55 -9.23 -12.29
C VAL A 65 -8.00 -9.48 -12.70
N ALA A 66 -8.27 -9.75 -13.97
CA ALA A 66 -9.62 -10.06 -14.46
C ALA A 66 -10.21 -11.30 -13.78
N ALA A 67 -9.42 -12.37 -13.63
CA ALA A 67 -9.83 -13.57 -12.92
C ALA A 67 -10.14 -13.28 -11.44
N THR A 68 -9.32 -12.46 -10.76
CA THR A 68 -9.55 -12.08 -9.37
C THR A 68 -10.87 -11.31 -9.21
N VAL A 69 -11.11 -10.31 -10.05
CA VAL A 69 -12.36 -9.54 -10.03
C VAL A 69 -13.56 -10.45 -10.29
N ALA A 70 -13.52 -11.26 -11.37
CA ALA A 70 -14.61 -12.13 -11.77
C ALA A 70 -14.92 -13.21 -10.71
N THR A 71 -13.89 -13.88 -10.17
CA THR A 71 -14.08 -14.91 -9.14
C THR A 71 -14.57 -14.32 -7.84
N THR A 72 -14.05 -13.16 -7.41
CA THR A 72 -14.55 -12.47 -6.23
C THR A 72 -16.02 -12.10 -6.39
N TRP A 73 -16.38 -11.50 -7.51
CA TRP A 73 -17.77 -11.16 -7.81
C TRP A 73 -18.69 -12.41 -7.78
N ALA A 74 -18.31 -13.48 -8.49
CA ALA A 74 -19.10 -14.71 -8.55
C ALA A 74 -19.27 -15.38 -7.18
N LEU A 75 -18.20 -15.45 -6.38
CA LEU A 75 -18.24 -16.00 -5.03
C LEU A 75 -19.14 -15.19 -4.10
N LEU A 76 -19.13 -13.86 -4.20
CA LEU A 76 -20.02 -13.00 -3.41
C LEU A 76 -21.49 -13.15 -3.83
N GLN A 77 -21.79 -13.26 -5.15
CA GLN A 77 -23.15 -13.54 -5.62
C GLN A 77 -23.65 -14.90 -5.13
N LEU A 78 -22.79 -15.92 -5.15
CA LEU A 78 -23.14 -17.24 -4.62
C LEU A 78 -23.39 -17.19 -3.11
N ALA A 79 -22.56 -16.47 -2.36
CA ALA A 79 -22.74 -16.30 -0.91
C ALA A 79 -24.08 -15.60 -0.58
N ASP A 80 -24.43 -14.54 -1.33
CA ASP A 80 -25.70 -13.83 -1.19
C ASP A 80 -26.91 -14.73 -1.53
N ALA A 81 -26.79 -15.58 -2.57
CA ALA A 81 -27.82 -16.51 -2.96
C ALA A 81 -28.05 -17.61 -1.91
N ILE A 82 -27.03 -18.01 -1.16
CA ILE A 82 -27.17 -18.97 -0.05
C ILE A 82 -27.85 -18.29 1.15
N TYR A 83 -27.27 -17.19 1.63
CA TYR A 83 -27.84 -16.38 2.69
C TYR A 83 -27.13 -15.02 2.77
N ILE A 84 -27.89 -13.93 2.86
CA ILE A 84 -27.38 -12.57 2.83
C ILE A 84 -26.28 -12.30 3.88
N ILE A 85 -26.40 -12.90 5.08
CA ILE A 85 -25.41 -12.74 6.15
C ILE A 85 -24.08 -13.38 5.77
N ILE A 86 -24.07 -14.47 5.03
CA ILE A 86 -22.84 -15.11 4.53
C ILE A 86 -22.16 -14.17 3.54
N GLY A 87 -22.91 -13.53 2.66
CA GLY A 87 -22.41 -12.54 1.72
C GLY A 87 -21.79 -11.31 2.42
N VAL A 88 -22.47 -10.80 3.45
CA VAL A 88 -21.97 -9.68 4.29
C VAL A 88 -20.67 -10.08 5.00
N ALA A 89 -20.64 -11.25 5.65
CA ALA A 89 -19.45 -11.75 6.34
C ALA A 89 -18.26 -11.97 5.39
N ALA A 90 -18.52 -12.56 4.21
CA ALA A 90 -17.49 -12.75 3.18
C ALA A 90 -16.89 -11.40 2.71
N ARG A 91 -17.74 -10.39 2.46
CA ARG A 91 -17.28 -9.05 2.11
C ARG A 91 -16.44 -8.42 3.23
N ALA A 92 -16.89 -8.48 4.47
CA ALA A 92 -16.17 -7.94 5.61
C ALA A 92 -14.80 -8.59 5.80
N ILE A 93 -14.69 -9.90 5.64
CA ILE A 93 -13.43 -10.65 5.71
C ILE A 93 -12.50 -10.22 4.55
N LEU A 94 -13.00 -10.05 3.33
CA LEU A 94 -12.20 -9.62 2.19
C LEU A 94 -11.73 -8.18 2.34
N VAL A 95 -12.55 -7.27 2.87
CA VAL A 95 -12.14 -5.90 3.22
C VAL A 95 -11.03 -5.93 4.25
N PHE A 96 -11.19 -6.71 5.32
CA PHE A 96 -10.17 -6.88 6.36
C PHE A 96 -8.81 -7.31 5.77
N TYR A 97 -8.78 -8.32 4.91
CA TYR A 97 -7.54 -8.78 4.26
C TYR A 97 -6.95 -7.81 3.23
N CYS A 98 -7.71 -6.84 2.76
CA CYS A 98 -7.21 -5.83 1.84
C CYS A 98 -6.58 -4.64 2.54
N LEU A 99 -6.93 -4.38 3.80
CA LEU A 99 -6.39 -3.29 4.63
C LEU A 99 -5.17 -3.78 5.40
N ALA A 100 -4.20 -2.89 5.61
CA ALA A 100 -2.96 -3.18 6.32
C ALA A 100 -2.57 -2.04 7.29
N GLY A 101 -3.53 -1.23 7.74
CA GLY A 101 -3.27 -0.03 8.52
C GLY A 101 -2.66 -0.32 9.89
N THR A 102 -3.16 -1.33 10.61
CA THR A 102 -2.67 -1.68 11.94
C THR A 102 -1.31 -2.35 11.91
N THR A 103 -1.11 -3.30 11.01
CA THR A 103 0.18 -3.97 10.84
C THR A 103 1.29 -2.99 10.46
N LEU A 104 1.01 -2.07 9.54
CA LEU A 104 1.95 -1.03 9.13
C LEU A 104 2.42 -0.16 10.31
N VAL A 105 1.47 0.35 11.09
CA VAL A 105 1.78 1.16 12.29
C VAL A 105 2.58 0.37 13.31
N LYS A 106 2.24 -0.89 13.54
CA LYS A 106 2.96 -1.78 14.44
C LYS A 106 4.40 -2.00 13.99
N GLU A 107 4.61 -2.39 12.74
CA GLU A 107 5.96 -2.63 12.20
C GLU A 107 6.86 -1.40 12.32
N VAL A 108 6.34 -0.20 12.01
CA VAL A 108 7.11 1.04 12.14
C VAL A 108 7.45 1.34 13.60
N ARG A 109 6.52 1.17 14.53
CA ARG A 109 6.81 1.30 15.98
C ARG A 109 7.87 0.31 16.44
N ASP A 110 7.78 -0.94 15.99
CA ASP A 110 8.73 -2.00 16.34
C ASP A 110 10.14 -1.68 15.82
N VAL A 111 10.29 -0.99 14.66
CA VAL A 111 11.60 -0.49 14.21
C VAL A 111 12.21 0.50 15.20
N PHE A 112 11.43 1.49 15.67
CA PHE A 112 11.93 2.48 16.64
C PHE A 112 12.27 1.82 17.97
N LEU A 113 11.43 0.92 18.47
CA LEU A 113 11.70 0.14 19.69
C LEU A 113 12.94 -0.77 19.54
N ALA A 114 13.15 -1.35 18.37
CA ALA A 114 14.36 -2.14 18.08
C ALA A 114 15.62 -1.28 18.05
N LEU A 115 15.55 -0.07 17.47
CA LEU A 115 16.64 0.91 17.47
C LEU A 115 17.01 1.36 18.89
N ASP A 116 16.08 1.42 19.81
CA ASP A 116 16.37 1.78 21.21
C ASP A 116 17.15 0.68 21.92
N ARG A 117 17.09 -0.57 21.47
CA ARG A 117 17.90 -1.68 22.00
C ARG A 117 19.27 -1.74 21.33
N SER A 118 19.32 -1.74 20.00
CA SER A 118 20.57 -1.67 19.23
C SER A 118 20.33 -1.31 17.76
N LEU A 119 21.37 -0.78 17.09
CA LEU A 119 21.34 -0.50 15.66
C LEU A 119 21.09 -1.77 14.82
N ASP A 120 21.73 -2.89 15.21
CA ASP A 120 21.59 -4.15 14.48
C ASP A 120 20.18 -4.75 14.60
N GLU A 121 19.50 -4.58 15.73
CA GLU A 121 18.09 -4.95 15.86
C GLU A 121 17.21 -4.04 15.01
N GLY A 122 17.46 -2.74 15.00
CA GLY A 122 16.75 -1.79 14.13
C GLY A 122 16.90 -2.15 12.65
N ARG A 123 18.11 -2.48 12.19
CA ARG A 123 18.40 -2.94 10.82
C ARG A 123 17.63 -4.20 10.46
N ARG A 124 17.62 -5.20 11.36
CA ARG A 124 16.86 -6.45 11.15
C ARG A 124 15.35 -6.19 11.09
N GLN A 125 14.84 -5.31 11.95
CA GLN A 125 13.42 -5.01 11.97
C GLN A 125 12.97 -4.23 10.72
N VAL A 126 13.73 -3.21 10.30
CA VAL A 126 13.38 -2.44 9.10
C VAL A 126 13.49 -3.27 7.83
N ALA A 127 14.40 -4.27 7.77
CA ALA A 127 14.52 -5.20 6.64
C ALA A 127 13.23 -6.00 6.36
N ARG A 128 12.31 -6.09 7.33
CA ARG A 128 11.01 -6.75 7.14
C ARG A 128 10.04 -5.94 6.28
N ILE A 129 10.24 -4.62 6.21
CA ILE A 129 9.27 -3.69 5.60
C ILE A 129 9.84 -2.89 4.44
N VAL A 130 11.15 -2.99 4.15
CA VAL A 130 11.79 -2.31 3.02
C VAL A 130 12.44 -3.31 2.05
N GLY A 131 12.47 -2.96 0.76
CA GLY A 131 13.10 -3.79 -0.28
C GLY A 131 14.59 -3.52 -0.52
N ARG A 132 15.21 -2.59 0.25
CA ARG A 132 16.62 -2.20 0.10
C ARG A 132 17.53 -2.96 1.07
N ASP A 133 18.84 -2.96 0.79
CA ASP A 133 19.84 -3.48 1.73
C ASP A 133 19.88 -2.61 3.00
N THR A 134 19.75 -3.24 4.15
CA THR A 134 19.72 -2.57 5.46
C THR A 134 20.95 -2.79 6.30
N SER A 135 21.91 -3.61 5.84
CA SER A 135 23.07 -4.06 6.63
C SER A 135 24.02 -2.94 7.04
N GLU A 136 24.11 -1.88 6.22
CA GLU A 136 25.01 -0.75 6.43
C GLU A 136 24.28 0.54 6.84
N LEU A 137 22.95 0.54 6.98
CA LEU A 137 22.19 1.74 7.31
C LEU A 137 22.57 2.29 8.69
N THR A 138 22.76 3.59 8.76
CA THR A 138 22.89 4.32 10.03
C THR A 138 21.54 4.32 10.78
N ARG A 139 21.56 4.71 12.07
CA ARG A 139 20.33 4.85 12.87
C ARG A 139 19.31 5.79 12.19
N GLU A 140 19.79 6.91 11.68
CA GLU A 140 18.96 7.90 11.00
C GLU A 140 18.35 7.35 9.71
N GLU A 141 19.12 6.63 8.91
CA GLU A 141 18.64 6.01 7.67
C GLU A 141 17.60 4.92 7.94
N VAL A 142 17.73 4.15 9.03
CA VAL A 142 16.73 3.18 9.47
C VAL A 142 15.42 3.88 9.86
N GLN A 143 15.50 5.00 10.60
CA GLN A 143 14.33 5.79 10.97
C GLN A 143 13.66 6.42 9.74
N LYS A 144 14.43 7.00 8.82
CA LYS A 144 13.90 7.54 7.55
C LYS A 144 13.22 6.46 6.74
N ALA A 145 13.86 5.29 6.56
CA ALA A 145 13.30 4.15 5.86
C ALA A 145 11.94 3.69 6.42
N ALA A 146 11.83 3.62 7.74
CA ALA A 146 10.57 3.24 8.39
C ALA A 146 9.46 4.26 8.14
N LEU A 147 9.76 5.56 8.19
CA LEU A 147 8.76 6.61 7.98
C LEU A 147 8.40 6.81 6.50
N GLU A 148 9.34 6.63 5.56
CA GLU A 148 9.08 6.55 4.12
C GLU A 148 8.08 5.43 3.84
N THR A 149 8.36 4.23 4.36
CA THR A 149 7.48 3.05 4.22
C THR A 149 6.10 3.29 4.85
N LEU A 150 6.02 3.98 5.98
CA LEU A 150 4.75 4.36 6.60
C LEU A 150 3.92 5.25 5.67
N ALA A 151 4.54 6.24 5.04
CA ALA A 151 3.87 7.16 4.14
C ALA A 151 3.41 6.47 2.83
N GLU A 152 4.31 5.71 2.20
CA GLU A 152 4.03 4.97 0.97
C GLU A 152 2.91 3.95 1.17
N ASN A 153 3.01 3.11 2.21
CA ASN A 153 2.02 2.07 2.46
C ASN A 153 0.70 2.58 3.05
N LEU A 154 0.63 3.81 3.58
CA LEU A 154 -0.66 4.45 3.83
C LEU A 154 -1.45 4.64 2.53
N SER A 155 -0.77 5.00 1.43
CA SER A 155 -1.40 5.02 0.12
C SER A 155 -1.77 3.62 -0.35
N ASP A 156 -0.81 2.72 -0.43
CA ASP A 156 -0.95 1.44 -1.14
C ASP A 156 -1.70 0.38 -0.32
N GLY A 157 -1.59 0.45 1.00
CA GLY A 157 -2.19 -0.51 1.94
C GLY A 157 -3.51 -0.07 2.55
N VAL A 158 -3.90 1.21 2.39
CA VAL A 158 -5.13 1.74 3.02
C VAL A 158 -5.95 2.59 2.04
N VAL A 159 -5.41 3.73 1.58
CA VAL A 159 -6.22 4.69 0.80
C VAL A 159 -6.56 4.14 -0.58
N ALA A 160 -5.63 3.50 -1.27
CA ALA A 160 -5.88 2.93 -2.59
C ALA A 160 -6.87 1.75 -2.55
N PRO A 161 -6.76 0.76 -1.62
CA PRO A 161 -7.83 -0.22 -1.42
C PRO A 161 -9.21 0.41 -1.19
N LEU A 162 -9.31 1.43 -0.32
CA LEU A 162 -10.56 2.13 -0.04
C LEU A 162 -11.09 2.90 -1.26
N PHE A 163 -10.21 3.51 -2.05
CA PHE A 163 -10.56 4.18 -3.30
C PHE A 163 -11.19 3.21 -4.30
N TRP A 164 -10.56 2.05 -4.50
CA TRP A 164 -11.09 1.02 -5.41
C TRP A 164 -12.36 0.36 -4.85
N TYR A 165 -12.48 0.26 -3.51
CA TYR A 165 -13.72 -0.15 -2.86
C TYR A 165 -14.86 0.84 -3.18
N ALA A 166 -14.60 2.14 -3.10
CA ALA A 166 -15.59 3.16 -3.42
C ALA A 166 -16.08 3.11 -4.86
N ILE A 167 -15.21 2.71 -5.81
CA ILE A 167 -15.55 2.62 -7.24
C ILE A 167 -16.34 1.35 -7.58
N GLY A 168 -15.94 0.18 -7.07
CA GLY A 168 -16.51 -1.10 -7.52
C GLY A 168 -16.61 -2.15 -6.42
N GLY A 169 -16.67 -1.73 -5.15
CA GLY A 169 -16.84 -2.61 -4.00
C GLY A 169 -15.67 -3.58 -3.80
N VAL A 170 -15.96 -4.69 -3.11
CA VAL A 170 -14.96 -5.73 -2.81
C VAL A 170 -14.28 -6.31 -4.05
N PRO A 171 -14.96 -6.58 -5.18
CA PRO A 171 -14.30 -7.10 -6.37
C PRO A 171 -13.21 -6.16 -6.93
N ALA A 172 -13.48 -4.86 -6.99
CA ALA A 172 -12.48 -3.89 -7.45
C ALA A 172 -11.33 -3.72 -6.46
N MET A 173 -11.60 -3.71 -5.15
CA MET A 173 -10.60 -3.71 -4.08
C MET A 173 -9.66 -4.91 -4.16
N MET A 174 -10.19 -6.12 -4.39
CA MET A 174 -9.41 -7.34 -4.58
C MET A 174 -8.60 -7.31 -5.89
N GLY A 175 -9.18 -6.76 -6.97
CA GLY A 175 -8.46 -6.53 -8.23
C GLY A 175 -7.26 -5.61 -8.04
N TYR A 176 -7.44 -4.50 -7.32
CA TYR A 176 -6.33 -3.61 -6.94
C TYR A 176 -5.27 -4.35 -6.10
N LYS A 177 -5.67 -5.17 -5.12
CA LYS A 177 -4.72 -5.94 -4.31
C LYS A 177 -3.91 -6.94 -5.16
N MET A 178 -4.52 -7.51 -6.22
CA MET A 178 -3.79 -8.32 -7.20
C MET A 178 -2.79 -7.47 -8.01
N VAL A 179 -3.16 -6.26 -8.45
CA VAL A 179 -2.25 -5.33 -9.16
C VAL A 179 -1.03 -5.00 -8.29
N ASN A 180 -1.26 -4.58 -7.05
CA ASN A 180 -0.20 -4.24 -6.10
C ASN A 180 0.70 -5.44 -5.76
N THR A 181 0.14 -6.66 -5.67
CA THR A 181 0.93 -7.89 -5.46
C THR A 181 1.76 -8.24 -6.70
N LEU A 182 1.24 -8.04 -7.90
CA LEU A 182 1.98 -8.23 -9.15
C LEU A 182 3.18 -7.28 -9.22
N ASP A 183 2.97 -6.00 -8.92
CA ASP A 183 4.06 -5.03 -8.88
C ASP A 183 5.16 -5.45 -7.92
N SER A 184 4.79 -5.74 -6.67
CA SER A 184 5.73 -6.14 -5.62
C SER A 184 6.51 -7.43 -5.95
N MET A 185 6.00 -8.30 -6.83
CA MET A 185 6.64 -9.59 -7.13
C MET A 185 7.43 -9.62 -8.44
N ILE A 186 6.99 -8.89 -9.46
CA ILE A 186 7.55 -9.03 -10.82
C ILE A 186 7.89 -7.72 -11.51
N ALA A 187 7.70 -6.56 -10.86
CA ALA A 187 7.98 -5.25 -11.49
C ALA A 187 9.39 -4.70 -11.22
N TYR A 188 10.28 -5.49 -10.66
CA TYR A 188 11.67 -5.08 -10.39
C TYR A 188 12.46 -4.78 -11.67
N HIS A 189 13.32 -3.76 -11.64
CA HIS A 189 14.26 -3.40 -12.71
C HIS A 189 15.48 -4.36 -12.79
N SER A 190 15.25 -5.65 -12.64
CA SER A 190 16.28 -6.67 -12.83
C SER A 190 16.23 -7.26 -14.25
N PRO A 191 17.31 -7.82 -14.80
CA PRO A 191 17.33 -8.46 -16.12
C PRO A 191 16.24 -9.54 -16.28
N ARG A 192 15.83 -10.18 -15.18
CA ARG A 192 14.77 -11.19 -15.15
C ARG A 192 13.39 -10.57 -15.42
N TYR A 193 13.08 -9.42 -14.82
CA TYR A 193 11.75 -8.84 -14.79
C TYR A 193 11.56 -7.62 -15.69
N LEU A 194 12.64 -6.97 -16.14
CA LEU A 194 12.62 -5.73 -16.89
C LEU A 194 11.62 -5.73 -18.08
N ARG A 195 11.53 -6.86 -18.80
CA ARG A 195 10.57 -7.03 -19.91
C ARG A 195 9.26 -7.66 -19.44
N PHE A 196 9.32 -8.62 -18.55
CA PHE A 196 8.15 -9.40 -18.14
C PHE A 196 7.22 -8.59 -17.24
N GLY A 197 7.76 -7.86 -16.26
CA GLY A 197 6.99 -7.06 -15.30
C GLY A 197 6.52 -5.69 -15.79
N THR A 198 6.93 -5.26 -17.00
CA THR A 198 6.64 -3.89 -17.50
C THR A 198 5.16 -3.52 -17.41
N VAL A 199 4.25 -4.45 -17.74
CA VAL A 199 2.81 -4.15 -17.75
C VAL A 199 2.25 -4.16 -16.33
N ALA A 200 2.72 -5.04 -15.46
CA ALA A 200 2.35 -5.04 -14.05
C ALA A 200 2.72 -3.71 -13.37
N ALA A 201 3.97 -3.22 -13.57
CA ALA A 201 4.40 -1.91 -13.08
C ALA A 201 3.51 -0.77 -13.58
N ARG A 202 3.19 -0.75 -14.89
CA ARG A 202 2.32 0.28 -15.45
C ARG A 202 0.88 0.22 -14.95
N MET A 203 0.36 -0.98 -14.69
CA MET A 203 -0.97 -1.14 -14.10
C MET A 203 -0.99 -0.57 -12.67
N ASP A 204 0.04 -0.83 -11.89
CA ASP A 204 0.18 -0.28 -10.55
C ASP A 204 0.35 1.24 -10.57
N ASP A 205 1.22 1.77 -11.46
CA ASP A 205 1.39 3.20 -11.67
C ASP A 205 0.05 3.91 -11.92
N VAL A 206 -0.80 3.34 -12.77
CA VAL A 206 -2.12 3.90 -13.10
C VAL A 206 -3.10 3.72 -11.95
N ALA A 207 -3.13 2.55 -11.32
CA ALA A 207 -4.04 2.24 -10.22
C ALA A 207 -3.80 3.11 -8.98
N ASN A 208 -2.54 3.51 -8.73
CA ASN A 208 -2.12 4.34 -7.61
C ASN A 208 -2.05 5.84 -7.94
N TYR A 209 -2.27 6.25 -9.19
CA TYR A 209 -2.08 7.65 -9.60
C TYR A 209 -2.95 8.63 -8.80
N LEU A 210 -4.25 8.40 -8.72
CA LEU A 210 -5.17 9.22 -7.92
C LEU A 210 -5.03 8.94 -6.42
N PRO A 211 -5.01 7.67 -5.96
CA PRO A 211 -4.88 7.35 -4.53
C PRO A 211 -3.69 8.03 -3.86
N ALA A 212 -2.50 8.02 -4.46
CA ALA A 212 -1.31 8.64 -3.88
C ALA A 212 -1.46 10.16 -3.67
N ARG A 213 -2.09 10.85 -4.60
CA ARG A 213 -2.35 12.29 -4.52
C ARG A 213 -3.44 12.62 -3.50
N ILE A 214 -4.49 11.78 -3.45
CA ILE A 214 -5.53 11.88 -2.42
C ILE A 214 -4.92 11.64 -1.04
N THR A 215 -4.05 10.63 -0.88
CA THR A 215 -3.34 10.36 0.37
C THR A 215 -2.55 11.57 0.83
N ALA A 216 -1.71 12.14 -0.04
CA ALA A 216 -0.92 13.33 0.29
C ALA A 216 -1.80 14.52 0.69
N LEU A 217 -2.89 14.77 -0.03
CA LEU A 217 -3.86 15.81 0.30
C LEU A 217 -4.50 15.58 1.66
N LEU A 218 -4.99 14.39 1.93
CA LEU A 218 -5.59 14.04 3.22
C LEU A 218 -4.59 14.21 4.36
N MET A 219 -3.33 13.79 4.19
CA MET A 219 -2.27 13.95 5.20
C MET A 219 -2.06 15.42 5.57
N ILE A 220 -1.94 16.33 4.61
CA ILE A 220 -1.75 17.77 4.88
C ILE A 220 -2.99 18.41 5.48
N LEU A 221 -4.19 17.94 5.13
CA LEU A 221 -5.45 18.42 5.72
C LEU A 221 -5.59 18.00 7.19
N VAL A 222 -5.36 16.72 7.51
CA VAL A 222 -5.43 16.22 8.91
C VAL A 222 -4.32 16.78 9.79
N ALA A 223 -3.21 17.22 9.18
CA ALA A 223 -2.15 17.95 9.86
C ALA A 223 -2.46 19.43 10.07
N CYS A 224 -3.59 19.93 9.55
CA CYS A 224 -3.96 21.35 9.52
C CYS A 224 -2.87 22.23 8.87
N ARG A 225 -2.21 21.72 7.81
CA ARG A 225 -1.11 22.40 7.11
C ARG A 225 -1.35 22.55 5.60
N PRO A 226 -2.46 23.15 5.12
CA PRO A 226 -2.77 23.26 3.70
C PRO A 226 -1.70 24.03 2.90
N ARG A 227 -0.92 24.89 3.55
CA ARG A 227 0.22 25.61 2.93
C ARG A 227 1.31 24.69 2.40
N LEU A 228 1.36 23.42 2.85
CA LEU A 228 2.30 22.42 2.33
C LEU A 228 1.93 21.91 0.92
N THR A 229 0.81 22.30 0.34
CA THR A 229 0.43 21.87 -1.02
C THR A 229 1.52 22.20 -2.04
N GLY A 230 2.10 23.42 -2.01
CA GLY A 230 3.21 23.79 -2.88
C GLY A 230 4.47 22.94 -2.68
N PHE A 231 4.78 22.59 -1.43
CA PHE A 231 5.88 21.68 -1.09
C PHE A 231 5.63 20.27 -1.63
N VAL A 232 4.44 19.74 -1.44
CA VAL A 232 4.06 18.39 -1.93
C VAL A 232 4.13 18.33 -3.46
N VAL A 233 3.65 19.36 -4.16
CA VAL A 233 3.74 19.43 -5.63
C VAL A 233 5.19 19.50 -6.10
N LYS A 234 6.04 20.27 -5.41
CA LYS A 234 7.48 20.39 -5.72
C LYS A 234 8.20 19.05 -5.61
N TYR A 235 7.95 18.28 -4.54
CA TYR A 235 8.72 17.08 -4.20
C TYR A 235 8.03 15.77 -4.54
N GLY A 236 6.71 15.75 -4.74
CA GLY A 236 5.94 14.52 -4.98
C GLY A 236 6.34 13.76 -6.24
N GLY A 237 6.91 14.46 -7.22
CA GLY A 237 7.49 13.84 -8.43
C GLY A 237 8.95 13.42 -8.30
N CYS A 238 9.61 13.67 -7.16
CA CYS A 238 11.03 13.38 -6.95
C CYS A 238 11.26 11.94 -6.46
N HIS A 239 10.56 10.96 -7.01
CA HIS A 239 10.71 9.54 -6.67
C HIS A 239 10.76 8.70 -7.96
N ALA A 240 11.42 7.51 -7.90
CA ALA A 240 11.46 6.59 -9.04
C ALA A 240 10.06 6.09 -9.45
N SER A 241 9.19 5.84 -8.45
CA SER A 241 7.75 5.63 -8.68
C SER A 241 7.05 6.98 -8.87
N PRO A 242 6.13 7.10 -9.83
CA PRO A 242 5.35 8.33 -10.05
C PRO A 242 4.35 8.62 -8.92
N ASN A 243 4.21 7.70 -7.95
CA ASN A 243 3.20 7.71 -6.90
C ASN A 243 3.77 7.83 -5.49
N SER A 244 4.77 7.01 -5.13
CA SER A 244 5.30 6.91 -3.75
C SER A 244 5.81 8.25 -3.20
N GLY A 245 6.39 9.10 -4.06
CA GLY A 245 6.90 10.41 -3.63
C GLY A 245 5.84 11.39 -3.11
N TRP A 246 4.56 11.23 -3.45
CA TRP A 246 3.51 12.14 -3.01
C TRP A 246 3.21 12.03 -1.51
N PRO A 247 2.89 10.84 -0.96
CA PRO A 247 2.70 10.70 0.47
C PRO A 247 4.00 10.90 1.26
N GLU A 248 5.16 10.52 0.71
CA GLU A 248 6.47 10.81 1.32
C GLU A 248 6.70 12.32 1.44
N ALA A 249 6.45 13.11 0.39
CA ALA A 249 6.58 14.56 0.41
C ALA A 249 5.61 15.21 1.41
N ALA A 250 4.39 14.69 1.52
CA ALA A 250 3.44 15.18 2.52
C ALA A 250 3.98 14.94 3.94
N LEU A 251 4.48 13.75 4.24
CA LEU A 251 5.03 13.43 5.56
C LEU A 251 6.31 14.23 5.85
N ALA A 252 7.22 14.35 4.87
CA ALA A 252 8.44 15.15 4.99
C ALA A 252 8.12 16.62 5.36
N GLY A 253 7.17 17.22 4.64
CA GLY A 253 6.72 18.59 4.92
C GLY A 253 6.06 18.74 6.29
N ILE A 254 5.24 17.77 6.71
CA ILE A 254 4.56 17.77 8.03
C ILE A 254 5.57 17.65 9.16
N LEU A 255 6.58 16.81 9.01
CA LEU A 255 7.63 16.61 10.01
C LEU A 255 8.71 17.68 9.94
N GLY A 256 8.87 18.38 8.82
CA GLY A 256 9.96 19.33 8.58
C GLY A 256 11.32 18.62 8.47
N CYS A 257 11.37 17.54 7.69
CA CYS A 257 12.58 16.76 7.42
C CYS A 257 12.72 16.47 5.92
N ARG A 258 13.77 15.75 5.52
CA ARG A 258 13.90 15.21 4.17
C ARG A 258 13.99 13.69 4.19
N PHE A 259 13.40 13.07 3.16
CA PHE A 259 13.48 11.65 2.84
C PHE A 259 14.27 11.43 1.54
N GLY A 260 14.35 10.19 1.07
CA GLY A 260 15.08 9.84 -0.13
C GLY A 260 16.60 9.93 0.05
N GLY A 261 17.29 10.22 -1.06
CA GLY A 261 18.73 10.20 -1.14
C GLY A 261 19.28 8.86 -1.67
N PRO A 262 20.61 8.77 -1.88
CA PRO A 262 21.24 7.57 -2.44
C PRO A 262 21.09 6.36 -1.50
N HIS A 263 20.70 5.22 -2.07
CA HIS A 263 20.56 3.96 -1.33
C HIS A 263 21.14 2.78 -2.11
N LYS A 264 21.62 1.76 -1.40
CA LYS A 264 22.06 0.50 -1.99
C LYS A 264 20.87 -0.46 -2.21
N TYR A 265 20.75 -0.98 -3.45
CA TYR A 265 19.85 -2.05 -3.81
C TYR A 265 20.65 -3.17 -4.47
N PHE A 266 20.58 -4.39 -3.94
CA PHE A 266 21.28 -5.57 -4.49
C PHE A 266 22.79 -5.33 -4.75
N GLY A 267 23.46 -4.53 -3.89
CA GLY A 267 24.88 -4.19 -4.00
C GLY A 267 25.20 -3.03 -4.93
N GLU A 268 24.25 -2.47 -5.65
CA GLU A 268 24.42 -1.29 -6.52
C GLU A 268 23.88 -0.02 -5.85
N MET A 269 24.58 1.10 -6.03
CA MET A 269 24.16 2.41 -5.52
C MET A 269 23.16 3.04 -6.49
N PHE A 270 21.95 3.31 -6.02
CA PHE A 270 20.93 4.06 -6.76
C PHE A 270 20.88 5.48 -6.23
N ASP A 271 21.14 6.44 -7.10
CA ASP A 271 21.03 7.86 -6.79
C ASP A 271 19.56 8.30 -6.87
N LYS A 272 18.90 8.40 -5.69
CA LYS A 272 17.54 8.89 -5.56
C LYS A 272 17.56 10.37 -5.19
N PRO A 273 16.71 11.22 -5.79
CA PRO A 273 16.52 12.58 -5.35
C PRO A 273 16.08 12.65 -3.89
N PHE A 274 16.47 13.72 -3.20
CA PHE A 274 15.92 14.01 -1.89
C PHE A 274 14.50 14.57 -2.00
N ILE A 275 13.66 14.20 -1.05
CA ILE A 275 12.29 14.68 -0.89
C ILE A 275 12.22 15.54 0.36
N GLY A 276 12.29 16.85 0.20
CA GLY A 276 12.33 17.83 1.28
C GLY A 276 13.61 18.64 1.34
N ASP A 277 13.59 19.73 2.11
CA ASP A 277 14.64 20.73 2.15
C ASP A 277 15.57 20.57 3.39
N THR A 278 15.05 20.03 4.51
CA THR A 278 15.72 20.06 5.80
C THR A 278 16.28 18.71 6.20
N ASP A 279 17.59 18.63 6.35
CA ASP A 279 18.25 17.46 6.93
C ASP A 279 18.32 17.63 8.45
N ARG A 280 17.62 16.79 9.17
CA ARG A 280 17.64 16.75 10.62
C ARG A 280 17.44 15.33 11.14
N GLU A 281 17.92 15.07 12.32
CA GLU A 281 17.65 13.83 13.01
C GLU A 281 16.16 13.66 13.31
N LEU A 282 15.68 12.43 13.14
CA LEU A 282 14.33 12.04 13.48
C LEU A 282 14.28 11.49 14.90
N THR A 283 13.16 11.71 15.55
CA THR A 283 12.96 11.30 16.95
C THR A 283 11.76 10.33 17.07
N THR A 284 11.65 9.67 18.22
CA THR A 284 10.45 8.90 18.57
C THR A 284 9.19 9.79 18.57
N GLY A 285 9.33 11.08 18.90
CA GLY A 285 8.24 12.06 18.79
C GLY A 285 7.76 12.26 17.34
N ASP A 286 8.68 12.25 16.37
CA ASP A 286 8.34 12.32 14.94
C ASP A 286 7.59 11.05 14.49
N MET A 287 8.03 9.87 14.94
CA MET A 287 7.32 8.61 14.68
C MET A 287 5.91 8.65 15.25
N LEU A 288 5.73 9.06 16.49
CA LEU A 288 4.39 9.16 17.09
C LEU A 288 3.50 10.14 16.33
N ARG A 289 4.06 11.26 15.87
CA ARG A 289 3.34 12.22 15.04
C ARG A 289 2.97 11.64 13.67
N ALA A 290 3.89 10.95 13.02
CA ALA A 290 3.64 10.28 11.73
C ALA A 290 2.53 9.22 11.86
N VAL A 291 2.56 8.40 12.90
CA VAL A 291 1.51 7.42 13.22
C VAL A 291 0.16 8.09 13.46
N ALA A 292 0.13 9.22 14.19
CA ALA A 292 -1.12 9.95 14.42
C ALA A 292 -1.70 10.52 13.12
N ILE A 293 -0.87 11.04 12.21
CA ILE A 293 -1.28 11.49 10.87
C ILE A 293 -1.81 10.31 10.05
N ASN A 294 -1.10 9.19 10.04
CA ASN A 294 -1.51 7.96 9.35
C ASN A 294 -2.92 7.53 9.80
N ARG A 295 -3.16 7.37 11.11
CA ARG A 295 -4.45 6.96 11.65
C ARG A 295 -5.59 7.94 11.36
N ARG A 296 -5.34 9.24 11.46
CA ARG A 296 -6.35 10.26 11.12
C ARG A 296 -6.69 10.23 9.64
N THR A 297 -5.69 10.07 8.78
CA THR A 297 -5.88 9.96 7.33
C THR A 297 -6.69 8.71 6.98
N GLU A 298 -6.39 7.56 7.59
CA GLU A 298 -7.15 6.32 7.46
C GLU A 298 -8.62 6.50 7.82
N ILE A 299 -8.91 7.10 8.99
CA ILE A 299 -10.30 7.36 9.45
C ILE A 299 -11.06 8.20 8.42
N ILE A 300 -10.45 9.28 7.91
CA ILE A 300 -11.09 10.14 6.91
C ILE A 300 -11.28 9.38 5.59
N ALA A 301 -10.30 8.59 5.17
CA ALA A 301 -10.42 7.79 3.95
C ALA A 301 -11.56 6.77 4.04
N VAL A 302 -11.73 6.11 5.19
CA VAL A 302 -12.87 5.20 5.44
C VAL A 302 -14.19 5.98 5.40
N ALA A 303 -14.27 7.15 6.05
CA ALA A 303 -15.47 7.98 6.03
C ALA A 303 -15.83 8.42 4.60
N ILE A 304 -14.85 8.81 3.78
CA ILE A 304 -15.07 9.15 2.37
C ILE A 304 -15.58 7.93 1.59
N ALA A 305 -14.92 6.76 1.74
CA ALA A 305 -15.32 5.53 1.08
C ALA A 305 -16.73 5.09 1.49
N ALA A 306 -17.16 5.38 2.71
CA ALA A 306 -18.50 5.08 3.21
C ALA A 306 -19.59 5.95 2.58
N VAL A 307 -19.26 7.18 2.17
CA VAL A 307 -20.25 8.19 1.71
C VAL A 307 -20.31 8.29 0.18
N VAL A 308 -19.16 8.17 -0.51
CA VAL A 308 -19.07 8.39 -1.97
C VAL A 308 -20.08 7.59 -2.81
N PRO A 309 -20.32 6.29 -2.57
CA PRO A 309 -21.32 5.53 -3.36
C PRO A 309 -22.78 5.96 -3.15
N CYS A 310 -23.06 6.76 -2.12
CA CYS A 310 -24.41 7.32 -1.92
C CYS A 310 -24.78 8.35 -2.99
N PHE A 311 -23.80 8.82 -3.78
CA PHE A 311 -23.99 9.84 -4.81
C PHE A 311 -24.07 9.28 -6.23
N PHE A 312 -23.90 7.96 -6.41
CA PHE A 312 -24.00 7.22 -7.67
C PHE A 312 -25.02 6.09 -7.55
#